data_e38089d265cc3b636c4bf0a9efcce8e2
#
_entry.id   e38089d265cc3b636c4bf0a9efcce8e2
#
_cell.length_a   1.000
_cell.length_b   1.000
_cell.length_c   1.000
_cell.angle_alpha   90.00
_cell.angle_beta   90.00
_cell.angle_gamma   90.00
#
_symmetry.space_group_name_H-M   'P 1'
#
loop_
_entity.id
_entity.type
_entity.pdbx_description
1 polymer ?
#
loop_
_entity_poly.entity_id
_entity_poly.type
_entity_poly.pdbx_seq_one_letter_code
_entity_poly.pdbx_strand_id
1 'polypeptide(L)'
;MDSTSFGDRLQDSFDQLYHYVPALFGALVILFAGYLLARLLEKGTDKLLRRVHFNHILERGGVLQAVERSGSHMNPTRVTASVVFWFVMFAVLMIAANALGLSSLGNMFGELVSYIPSLIAAIVIVIVGIVLGDFVGGLIMASAGAIHGGPTLSRFGKGGVILIAIFMALQELGVATDIVTTAFAILFGAIALSASLAFGLGNRDLAGEVTRNWYNRYKAERESIDRENAAQDAADRTDEFESESGGF
;
A
#
# COMPACT_ATOMS: atom_id res chain seq x y z
N MET A 1 61.91 -17.83 13.15
CA MET A 1 61.59 -18.70 12.01
C MET A 1 61.15 -20.00 12.64
N ASP A 2 59.85 -20.08 12.94
CA ASP A 2 59.24 -21.25 13.63
C ASP A 2 59.12 -22.39 12.64
N SER A 3 60.00 -23.39 12.82
CA SER A 3 59.94 -24.66 12.11
C SER A 3 58.78 -25.51 12.70
N THR A 4 57.57 -25.11 12.45
CA THR A 4 56.45 -26.03 12.68
C THR A 4 56.67 -27.22 11.77
N SER A 5 56.96 -28.37 12.40
CA SER A 5 57.20 -29.63 11.73
C SER A 5 55.99 -29.99 10.84
N PHE A 6 56.25 -30.58 9.69
CA PHE A 6 55.19 -31.06 8.79
C PHE A 6 54.22 -31.98 9.54
N GLY A 7 54.69 -32.68 10.58
CA GLY A 7 53.86 -33.46 11.50
C GLY A 7 52.90 -32.63 12.33
N ASP A 8 53.31 -31.47 12.84
CA ASP A 8 52.43 -30.58 13.63
C ASP A 8 51.29 -30.01 12.77
N ARG A 9 51.59 -29.66 11.53
CA ARG A 9 50.54 -29.17 10.57
C ARG A 9 49.57 -30.27 10.18
N LEU A 10 50.01 -31.52 10.11
CA LEU A 10 49.13 -32.68 9.85
C LEU A 10 48.27 -32.97 11.06
N GLN A 11 48.82 -32.90 12.29
CA GLN A 11 48.05 -33.10 13.52
C GLN A 11 46.99 -32.01 13.68
N ASP A 12 47.34 -30.74 13.51
CA ASP A 12 46.39 -29.62 13.53
C ASP A 12 45.27 -29.76 12.50
N SER A 13 45.59 -30.30 11.32
CA SER A 13 44.60 -30.55 10.26
C SER A 13 43.66 -31.68 10.60
N PHE A 14 44.15 -32.73 11.23
CA PHE A 14 43.34 -33.87 11.70
C PHE A 14 42.47 -33.47 12.88
N ASP A 15 42.96 -32.69 13.84
CA ASP A 15 42.17 -32.17 14.97
C ASP A 15 41.07 -31.24 14.49
N GLN A 16 41.35 -30.40 13.50
CA GLN A 16 40.34 -29.58 12.86
C GLN A 16 39.26 -30.41 12.15
N LEU A 17 39.64 -31.46 11.43
CA LEU A 17 38.68 -32.37 10.80
C LEU A 17 37.78 -33.07 11.83
N TYR A 18 38.36 -33.52 12.96
CA TYR A 18 37.61 -34.15 14.03
C TYR A 18 36.60 -33.24 14.68
N HIS A 19 36.86 -31.92 14.71
CA HIS A 19 35.97 -30.91 15.23
C HIS A 19 34.79 -30.60 14.27
N TYR A 20 35.01 -30.72 12.95
CA TYR A 20 33.95 -30.48 11.95
C TYR A 20 32.95 -31.63 11.80
N VAL A 21 33.34 -32.88 12.14
CA VAL A 21 32.46 -34.06 12.01
C VAL A 21 31.18 -33.95 12.87
N PRO A 22 31.25 -33.58 14.18
CA PRO A 22 30.04 -33.36 14.99
C PRO A 22 29.20 -32.19 14.49
N ALA A 23 29.84 -31.10 14.05
CA ALA A 23 29.18 -29.94 13.51
C ALA A 23 28.42 -30.25 12.21
N LEU A 24 29.02 -31.06 11.32
CA LEU A 24 28.39 -31.58 10.11
C LEU A 24 27.14 -32.41 10.42
N PHE A 25 27.26 -33.32 11.41
CA PHE A 25 26.11 -34.12 11.85
C PHE A 25 25.00 -33.26 12.43
N GLY A 26 25.34 -32.25 13.26
CA GLY A 26 24.39 -31.28 13.79
C GLY A 26 23.71 -30.49 12.70
N ALA A 27 24.46 -29.98 11.73
CA ALA A 27 23.91 -29.22 10.59
C ALA A 27 22.99 -30.08 9.72
N LEU A 28 23.32 -31.37 9.50
CA LEU A 28 22.49 -32.30 8.74
C LEU A 28 21.14 -32.58 9.44
N VAL A 29 21.16 -32.75 10.77
CA VAL A 29 19.95 -32.90 11.59
C VAL A 29 19.10 -31.63 11.52
N ILE A 30 19.72 -30.43 11.62
CA ILE A 30 19.02 -29.13 11.49
C ILE A 30 18.37 -28.99 10.11
N LEU A 31 19.09 -29.34 9.04
CA LEU A 31 18.56 -29.26 7.67
C LEU A 31 17.39 -30.25 7.48
N PHE A 32 17.49 -31.47 7.99
CA PHE A 32 16.41 -32.44 7.86
C PHE A 32 15.16 -32.04 8.65
N ALA A 33 15.31 -31.65 9.92
CA ALA A 33 14.22 -31.19 10.76
C ALA A 33 13.60 -29.89 10.22
N GLY A 34 14.46 -28.97 9.77
CA GLY A 34 14.05 -27.71 9.17
C GLY A 34 13.29 -27.89 7.85
N TYR A 35 13.71 -28.84 6.99
CA TYR A 35 12.98 -29.17 5.78
C TYR A 35 11.56 -29.69 6.08
N LEU A 36 11.42 -30.55 7.08
CA LEU A 36 10.12 -31.07 7.52
C LEU A 36 9.24 -29.92 8.02
N LEU A 37 9.80 -29.00 8.81
CA LEU A 37 9.12 -27.83 9.32
C LEU A 37 8.70 -26.89 8.17
N ALA A 38 9.60 -26.62 7.22
CA ALA A 38 9.32 -25.78 6.05
C ALA A 38 8.16 -26.36 5.22
N ARG A 39 8.15 -27.67 4.99
CA ARG A 39 7.05 -28.37 4.30
C ARG A 39 5.73 -28.33 5.07
N LEU A 40 5.77 -28.40 6.39
CA LEU A 40 4.58 -28.30 7.22
C LEU A 40 3.98 -26.88 7.14
N LEU A 41 4.82 -25.85 7.21
CA LEU A 41 4.43 -24.47 7.10
C LEU A 41 3.91 -24.12 5.68
N GLU A 42 4.54 -24.63 4.62
CA GLU A 42 4.05 -24.49 3.25
C GLU A 42 2.62 -25.03 3.11
N LYS A 43 2.37 -26.25 3.58
CA LYS A 43 1.04 -26.87 3.56
C LYS A 43 0.03 -26.11 4.41
N GLY A 44 0.47 -25.61 5.58
CA GLY A 44 -0.35 -24.80 6.46
C GLY A 44 -0.78 -23.50 5.80
N THR A 45 0.18 -22.82 5.17
CA THR A 45 -0.05 -21.56 4.44
C THR A 45 -0.98 -21.78 3.23
N ASP A 46 -0.72 -22.82 2.40
CA ASP A 46 -1.60 -23.15 1.27
C ASP A 46 -3.04 -23.39 1.73
N LYS A 47 -3.23 -24.14 2.81
CA LYS A 47 -4.55 -24.42 3.38
C LYS A 47 -5.23 -23.17 3.94
N LEU A 48 -4.46 -22.29 4.58
CA LEU A 48 -4.96 -21.03 5.14
C LEU A 48 -5.39 -20.07 4.03
N LEU A 49 -4.54 -19.88 3.01
CA LEU A 49 -4.85 -19.01 1.87
C LEU A 49 -6.08 -19.50 1.09
N ARG A 50 -6.24 -20.80 0.91
CA ARG A 50 -7.46 -21.38 0.31
C ARG A 50 -8.70 -21.11 1.16
N ARG A 51 -8.60 -21.16 2.49
CA ARG A 51 -9.71 -20.89 3.41
C ARG A 51 -10.17 -19.42 3.34
N VAL A 52 -9.24 -18.49 3.14
CA VAL A 52 -9.53 -17.06 2.98
C VAL A 52 -10.00 -16.72 1.55
N HIS A 53 -10.12 -17.72 0.66
CA HIS A 53 -10.49 -17.52 -0.75
C HIS A 53 -9.56 -16.56 -1.49
N PHE A 54 -8.26 -16.63 -1.20
CA PHE A 54 -7.23 -15.73 -1.72
C PHE A 54 -7.26 -15.61 -3.25
N ASN A 55 -7.44 -16.71 -3.98
CA ASN A 55 -7.58 -16.70 -5.43
C ASN A 55 -8.75 -15.84 -5.91
N HIS A 56 -9.89 -15.89 -5.19
CA HIS A 56 -11.06 -15.10 -5.55
C HIS A 56 -10.84 -13.58 -5.35
N ILE A 57 -10.05 -13.21 -4.35
CA ILE A 57 -9.64 -11.81 -4.13
C ILE A 57 -8.76 -11.32 -5.29
N LEU A 58 -7.80 -12.14 -5.73
CA LEU A 58 -6.94 -11.81 -6.87
C LEU A 58 -7.70 -11.77 -8.20
N GLU A 59 -8.71 -12.64 -8.41
CA GLU A 59 -9.61 -12.58 -9.57
C GLU A 59 -10.34 -11.25 -9.63
N ARG A 60 -10.91 -10.79 -8.54
CA ARG A 60 -11.58 -9.48 -8.45
C ARG A 60 -10.64 -8.31 -8.75
N GLY A 61 -9.37 -8.42 -8.36
CA GLY A 61 -8.33 -7.44 -8.66
C GLY A 61 -7.88 -7.41 -10.12
N GLY A 62 -8.30 -8.38 -10.94
CA GLY A 62 -7.86 -8.51 -12.34
C GLY A 62 -6.43 -9.07 -12.48
N VAL A 63 -5.76 -9.39 -11.38
CA VAL A 63 -4.38 -9.92 -11.36
C VAL A 63 -4.32 -11.29 -12.03
N LEU A 64 -5.30 -12.16 -11.75
CA LEU A 64 -5.36 -13.51 -12.34
C LEU A 64 -5.51 -13.45 -13.85
N GLN A 65 -6.35 -12.55 -14.37
CA GLN A 65 -6.54 -12.36 -15.81
C GLN A 65 -5.27 -11.82 -16.50
N ALA A 66 -4.48 -10.99 -15.82
CA ALA A 66 -3.21 -10.51 -16.34
C ALA A 66 -2.16 -11.65 -16.42
N VAL A 67 -2.13 -12.53 -15.43
CA VAL A 67 -1.26 -13.73 -15.39
C VAL A 67 -1.67 -14.74 -16.45
N GLU A 68 -2.96 -15.01 -16.64
CA GLU A 68 -3.46 -15.92 -17.66
C GLU A 68 -3.16 -15.42 -19.08
N ARG A 69 -3.26 -14.11 -19.32
CA ARG A 69 -2.88 -13.50 -20.61
C ARG A 69 -1.41 -13.64 -20.93
N SER A 70 -0.54 -13.77 -19.94
CA SER A 70 0.89 -14.05 -20.13
C SER A 70 1.20 -15.53 -20.42
N GLY A 71 0.18 -16.39 -20.57
CA GLY A 71 0.34 -17.81 -20.88
C GLY A 71 0.74 -18.68 -19.68
N SER A 72 0.73 -18.13 -18.48
CA SER A 72 1.12 -18.83 -17.25
C SER A 72 -0.12 -19.29 -16.48
N HIS A 73 -0.29 -20.61 -16.34
CA HIS A 73 -1.33 -21.21 -15.49
C HIS A 73 -0.86 -21.35 -14.03
N MET A 74 -0.12 -20.39 -13.51
CA MET A 74 0.37 -20.42 -12.13
C MET A 74 -0.79 -20.17 -11.14
N ASN A 75 -0.88 -21.05 -10.15
CA ASN A 75 -1.82 -20.88 -9.05
C ASN A 75 -1.20 -19.93 -8.00
N PRO A 76 -1.72 -18.68 -7.82
CA PRO A 76 -1.11 -17.70 -6.93
C PRO A 76 -0.99 -18.19 -5.48
N THR A 77 -1.98 -18.93 -4.99
CA THR A 77 -1.94 -19.52 -3.63
C THR A 77 -0.73 -20.44 -3.48
N ARG A 78 -0.45 -21.28 -4.48
CA ARG A 78 0.68 -22.21 -4.44
C ARG A 78 2.03 -21.48 -4.52
N VAL A 79 2.10 -20.44 -5.36
CA VAL A 79 3.31 -19.59 -5.45
C VAL A 79 3.61 -18.95 -4.11
N THR A 80 2.61 -18.33 -3.46
CA THR A 80 2.77 -17.71 -2.14
C THR A 80 3.19 -18.73 -1.08
N ALA A 81 2.59 -19.92 -1.06
CA ALA A 81 2.98 -21.00 -0.14
C ALA A 81 4.42 -21.48 -0.39
N SER A 82 4.84 -21.60 -1.66
CA SER A 82 6.22 -21.93 -2.01
C SER A 82 7.22 -20.85 -1.58
N VAL A 83 6.84 -19.58 -1.67
CA VAL A 83 7.69 -18.50 -1.16
C VAL A 83 7.90 -18.64 0.34
N VAL A 84 6.86 -18.93 1.12
CA VAL A 84 6.97 -19.19 2.56
C VAL A 84 7.91 -20.39 2.83
N PHE A 85 7.79 -21.47 2.05
CA PHE A 85 8.71 -22.60 2.15
C PHE A 85 10.17 -22.18 1.98
N TRP A 86 10.49 -21.41 0.94
CA TRP A 86 11.85 -20.95 0.66
C TRP A 86 12.39 -20.04 1.77
N PHE A 87 11.55 -19.16 2.33
CA PHE A 87 11.96 -18.30 3.45
C PHE A 87 12.30 -19.10 4.70
N VAL A 88 11.45 -20.08 5.05
CA VAL A 88 11.75 -20.99 6.18
C VAL A 88 13.01 -21.78 5.89
N MET A 89 13.21 -22.20 4.64
CA MET A 89 14.41 -22.92 4.25
C MET A 89 15.67 -22.06 4.37
N PHE A 90 15.61 -20.77 4.02
CA PHE A 90 16.72 -19.83 4.25
C PHE A 90 17.02 -19.63 5.74
N ALA A 91 16.01 -19.56 6.60
CA ALA A 91 16.23 -19.54 8.05
C ALA A 91 16.92 -20.80 8.54
N VAL A 92 16.52 -21.96 8.06
CA VAL A 92 17.15 -23.25 8.38
C VAL A 92 18.59 -23.29 7.88
N LEU A 93 18.85 -22.80 6.65
CA LEU A 93 20.20 -22.70 6.10
C LEU A 93 21.09 -21.76 6.92
N MET A 94 20.55 -20.63 7.39
CA MET A 94 21.24 -19.70 8.30
C MET A 94 21.69 -20.44 9.58
N ILE A 95 20.77 -21.16 10.22
CA ILE A 95 21.05 -21.89 11.46
C ILE A 95 22.09 -22.99 11.20
N ALA A 96 21.96 -23.74 10.10
CA ALA A 96 22.90 -24.79 9.72
C ALA A 96 24.29 -24.25 9.39
N ALA A 97 24.39 -23.11 8.69
CA ALA A 97 25.65 -22.44 8.37
C ALA A 97 26.36 -21.96 9.65
N ASN A 98 25.60 -21.38 10.60
CA ASN A 98 26.15 -20.95 11.88
C ASN A 98 26.62 -22.16 12.73
N ALA A 99 25.92 -23.29 12.69
CA ALA A 99 26.34 -24.52 13.36
C ALA A 99 27.64 -25.10 12.78
N LEU A 100 27.94 -24.85 11.51
CA LEU A 100 29.18 -25.19 10.85
C LEU A 100 30.31 -24.16 11.07
N GLY A 101 30.04 -23.07 11.80
CA GLY A 101 30.99 -21.98 11.98
C GLY A 101 31.14 -21.05 10.77
N LEU A 102 30.27 -21.19 9.77
CA LEU A 102 30.25 -20.40 8.54
C LEU A 102 29.43 -19.10 8.76
N SER A 103 29.86 -18.24 9.69
CA SER A 103 29.11 -17.04 10.10
C SER A 103 28.79 -16.10 8.95
N SER A 104 29.71 -15.95 7.98
CA SER A 104 29.47 -15.10 6.80
C SER A 104 28.29 -15.57 5.97
N LEU A 105 28.16 -16.89 5.74
CA LEU A 105 27.00 -17.48 5.06
C LEU A 105 25.75 -17.38 5.91
N GLY A 106 25.87 -17.59 7.22
CA GLY A 106 24.77 -17.40 8.16
C GLY A 106 24.17 -15.99 8.12
N ASN A 107 25.01 -14.98 8.07
CA ASN A 107 24.57 -13.57 7.95
C ASN A 107 23.85 -13.30 6.62
N MET A 108 24.36 -13.81 5.49
CA MET A 108 23.70 -13.68 4.18
C MET A 108 22.28 -14.28 4.19
N PHE A 109 22.11 -15.46 4.76
CA PHE A 109 20.79 -16.07 4.91
C PHE A 109 19.93 -15.31 5.93
N GLY A 110 20.53 -14.75 6.98
CA GLY A 110 19.85 -13.90 7.97
C GLY A 110 19.23 -12.65 7.36
N GLU A 111 19.94 -12.00 6.44
CA GLU A 111 19.40 -10.85 5.68
C GLU A 111 18.16 -11.27 4.88
N LEU A 112 18.21 -12.43 4.20
CA LEU A 112 17.04 -12.93 3.46
C LEU A 112 15.85 -13.22 4.39
N VAL A 113 16.09 -13.76 5.59
CA VAL A 113 15.05 -14.01 6.60
C VAL A 113 14.43 -12.72 7.10
N SER A 114 15.20 -11.63 7.20
CA SER A 114 14.71 -10.32 7.63
C SER A 114 13.66 -9.71 6.68
N TYR A 115 13.59 -10.17 5.43
CA TYR A 115 12.56 -9.77 4.47
C TYR A 115 11.18 -10.42 4.71
N ILE A 116 11.08 -11.46 5.56
CA ILE A 116 9.80 -12.17 5.78
C ILE A 116 8.69 -11.24 6.28
N PRO A 117 8.91 -10.40 7.31
CA PRO A 117 7.89 -9.47 7.78
C PRO A 117 7.42 -8.50 6.69
N SER A 118 8.35 -7.92 5.93
CA SER A 118 8.04 -7.00 4.83
C SER A 118 7.27 -7.68 3.70
N LEU A 119 7.59 -8.94 3.38
CA LEU A 119 6.82 -9.70 2.39
C LEU A 119 5.38 -9.94 2.84
N ILE A 120 5.18 -10.31 4.11
CA ILE A 120 3.84 -10.51 4.66
C ILE A 120 3.06 -9.19 4.65
N ALA A 121 3.69 -8.09 5.06
CA ALA A 121 3.10 -6.76 5.03
C ALA A 121 2.71 -6.34 3.60
N ALA A 122 3.59 -6.55 2.61
CA ALA A 122 3.31 -6.26 1.21
C ALA A 122 2.11 -7.06 0.67
N ILE A 123 2.01 -8.35 1.00
CA ILE A 123 0.85 -9.17 0.62
C ILE A 123 -0.43 -8.64 1.24
N VAL A 124 -0.41 -8.27 2.53
CA VAL A 124 -1.57 -7.69 3.22
C VAL A 124 -1.98 -6.36 2.58
N ILE A 125 -1.01 -5.49 2.25
CA ILE A 125 -1.26 -4.21 1.57
C ILE A 125 -1.97 -4.43 0.23
N VAL A 126 -1.52 -5.38 -0.58
CA VAL A 126 -2.17 -5.69 -1.87
C VAL A 126 -3.60 -6.19 -1.66
N ILE A 127 -3.83 -7.11 -0.72
CA ILE A 127 -5.17 -7.64 -0.43
C ILE A 127 -6.10 -6.51 0.01
N VAL A 128 -5.68 -5.69 0.97
CA VAL A 128 -6.45 -4.54 1.46
C VAL A 128 -6.70 -3.55 0.33
N GLY A 129 -5.69 -3.28 -0.50
CA GLY A 129 -5.80 -2.40 -1.66
C GLY A 129 -6.83 -2.86 -2.69
N ILE A 130 -6.92 -4.17 -2.96
CA ILE A 130 -7.94 -4.73 -3.85
C ILE A 130 -9.34 -4.56 -3.24
N VAL A 131 -9.51 -4.85 -1.96
CA VAL A 131 -10.79 -4.70 -1.25
C VAL A 131 -11.24 -3.24 -1.22
N LEU A 132 -10.32 -2.31 -0.90
CA LEU A 132 -10.59 -0.88 -0.93
C LEU A 132 -10.88 -0.37 -2.35
N GLY A 133 -10.17 -0.89 -3.35
CA GLY A 133 -10.42 -0.58 -4.76
C GLY A 133 -11.83 -1.00 -5.20
N ASP A 134 -12.28 -2.19 -4.80
CA ASP A 134 -13.65 -2.66 -5.06
C ASP A 134 -14.68 -1.79 -4.35
N PHE A 135 -14.42 -1.40 -3.12
CA PHE A 135 -15.30 -0.51 -2.36
C PHE A 135 -15.43 0.87 -3.02
N VAL A 136 -14.31 1.50 -3.36
CA VAL A 136 -14.29 2.82 -4.04
C VAL A 136 -14.96 2.74 -5.41
N GLY A 137 -14.66 1.71 -6.20
CA GLY A 137 -15.31 1.47 -7.47
C GLY A 137 -16.83 1.30 -7.34
N GLY A 138 -17.28 0.60 -6.29
CA GLY A 138 -18.68 0.43 -5.95
C GLY A 138 -19.37 1.74 -5.56
N LEU A 139 -18.72 2.58 -4.75
CA LEU A 139 -19.21 3.91 -4.38
C LEU A 139 -19.37 4.82 -5.62
N ILE A 140 -18.35 4.84 -6.49
CA ILE A 140 -18.42 5.61 -7.74
C ILE A 140 -19.57 5.12 -8.62
N MET A 141 -19.73 3.79 -8.74
CA MET A 141 -20.81 3.21 -9.53
C MET A 141 -22.20 3.53 -8.95
N ALA A 142 -22.34 3.54 -7.62
CA ALA A 142 -23.58 3.92 -6.96
C ALA A 142 -23.93 5.40 -7.18
N SER A 143 -22.93 6.28 -7.19
CA SER A 143 -23.13 7.74 -7.34
C SER A 143 -23.24 8.19 -8.79
N ALA A 144 -22.50 7.58 -9.70
CA ALA A 144 -22.38 8.01 -11.09
C ALA A 144 -22.90 6.96 -12.11
N GLY A 145 -23.48 5.86 -11.65
CA GLY A 145 -23.90 4.74 -12.52
C GLY A 145 -24.99 5.09 -13.54
N ALA A 146 -25.79 6.12 -13.27
CA ALA A 146 -26.83 6.61 -14.18
C ALA A 146 -26.30 7.56 -15.27
N ILE A 147 -25.05 8.03 -15.17
CA ILE A 147 -24.44 8.99 -16.09
C ILE A 147 -23.66 8.22 -17.16
N HIS A 148 -23.72 8.70 -18.41
CA HIS A 148 -22.89 8.18 -19.49
C HIS A 148 -21.40 8.29 -19.10
N GLY A 149 -20.72 7.14 -18.91
CA GLY A 149 -19.32 7.07 -18.46
C GLY A 149 -19.12 6.63 -17.00
N GLY A 150 -20.17 6.46 -16.20
CA GLY A 150 -20.10 5.97 -14.81
C GLY A 150 -19.30 4.66 -14.66
N PRO A 151 -19.54 3.61 -15.48
CA PRO A 151 -18.74 2.39 -15.43
C PRO A 151 -17.26 2.59 -15.71
N THR A 152 -16.92 3.53 -16.60
CA THR A 152 -15.52 3.87 -16.92
C THR A 152 -14.86 4.56 -15.74
N LEU A 153 -15.52 5.54 -15.13
CA LEU A 153 -15.06 6.27 -13.96
C LEU A 153 -14.84 5.33 -12.75
N SER A 154 -15.76 4.39 -12.54
CA SER A 154 -15.64 3.35 -11.51
C SER A 154 -14.40 2.48 -11.71
N ARG A 155 -14.11 2.06 -12.96
CA ARG A 155 -12.91 1.29 -13.28
C ARG A 155 -11.63 2.08 -13.04
N PHE A 156 -11.61 3.36 -13.41
CA PHE A 156 -10.47 4.24 -13.13
C PHE A 156 -10.26 4.45 -11.62
N GLY A 157 -11.32 4.68 -10.85
CA GLY A 157 -11.24 4.81 -9.40
C GLY A 157 -10.71 3.55 -8.73
N LYS A 158 -11.27 2.38 -9.09
CA LYS A 158 -10.77 1.07 -8.62
C LYS A 158 -9.31 0.86 -9.00
N GLY A 159 -8.96 1.08 -10.29
CA GLY A 159 -7.60 0.91 -10.79
C GLY A 159 -6.59 1.83 -10.11
N GLY A 160 -6.97 3.07 -9.83
CA GLY A 160 -6.14 4.03 -9.10
C GLY A 160 -5.80 3.57 -7.68
N VAL A 161 -6.79 3.08 -6.93
CA VAL A 161 -6.58 2.54 -5.57
C VAL A 161 -5.67 1.31 -5.59
N ILE A 162 -5.91 0.38 -6.53
CA ILE A 162 -5.06 -0.82 -6.67
C ILE A 162 -3.62 -0.42 -7.06
N LEU A 163 -3.46 0.56 -7.94
CA LEU A 163 -2.13 1.05 -8.34
C LEU A 163 -1.38 1.63 -7.14
N ILE A 164 -2.04 2.43 -6.30
CA ILE A 164 -1.46 2.95 -5.05
C ILE A 164 -1.02 1.79 -4.14
N ALA A 165 -1.88 0.79 -3.95
CA ALA A 165 -1.56 -0.37 -3.12
C ALA A 165 -0.36 -1.16 -3.65
N ILE A 166 -0.21 -1.31 -4.98
CA ILE A 166 0.96 -1.95 -5.59
C ILE A 166 2.24 -1.14 -5.29
N PHE A 167 2.19 0.19 -5.43
CA PHE A 167 3.34 1.04 -5.11
C PHE A 167 3.71 0.95 -3.62
N MET A 168 2.73 0.95 -2.72
CA MET A 168 2.97 0.77 -1.29
C MET A 168 3.58 -0.60 -0.98
N ALA A 169 3.11 -1.66 -1.62
CA ALA A 169 3.66 -3.01 -1.45
C ALA A 169 5.12 -3.12 -1.95
N LEU A 170 5.44 -2.48 -3.09
CA LEU A 170 6.82 -2.42 -3.59
C LEU A 170 7.73 -1.64 -2.64
N GLN A 171 7.23 -0.56 -2.05
CA GLN A 171 7.97 0.23 -1.06
C GLN A 171 8.23 -0.58 0.21
N GLU A 172 7.24 -1.34 0.69
CA GLU A 172 7.36 -2.22 1.85
C GLU A 172 8.40 -3.33 1.62
N LEU A 173 8.50 -3.84 0.40
CA LEU A 173 9.53 -4.82 0.02
C LEU A 173 10.94 -4.21 -0.08
N GLY A 174 11.10 -2.90 0.05
CA GLY A 174 12.40 -2.24 -0.07
C GLY A 174 13.01 -2.32 -1.48
N VAL A 175 12.24 -2.71 -2.50
CA VAL A 175 12.73 -2.88 -3.87
C VAL A 175 12.88 -1.50 -4.51
N ALA A 176 14.13 -1.09 -4.73
CA ALA A 176 14.47 0.17 -5.41
C ALA A 176 13.61 1.36 -4.95
N THR A 177 13.50 1.56 -3.64
CA THR A 177 12.56 2.48 -2.99
C THR A 177 12.62 3.89 -3.57
N ASP A 178 13.81 4.38 -3.91
CA ASP A 178 14.01 5.72 -4.49
C ASP A 178 13.40 5.82 -5.89
N ILE A 179 13.56 4.77 -6.71
CA ILE A 179 13.00 4.72 -8.07
C ILE A 179 11.48 4.62 -8.00
N VAL A 180 10.96 3.75 -7.14
CA VAL A 180 9.52 3.54 -6.94
C VAL A 180 8.87 4.83 -6.44
N THR A 181 9.44 5.49 -5.43
CA THR A 181 8.92 6.74 -4.86
C THR A 181 8.94 7.87 -5.90
N THR A 182 10.04 7.99 -6.64
CA THR A 182 10.17 9.02 -7.68
C THR A 182 9.18 8.78 -8.83
N ALA A 183 9.06 7.55 -9.31
CA ALA A 183 8.11 7.19 -10.37
C ALA A 183 6.66 7.43 -9.91
N PHE A 184 6.33 7.08 -8.67
CA PHE A 184 5.03 7.37 -8.07
C PHE A 184 4.74 8.87 -8.00
N ALA A 185 5.69 9.67 -7.49
CA ALA A 185 5.53 11.12 -7.36
C ALA A 185 5.33 11.78 -8.72
N ILE A 186 6.08 11.38 -9.74
CA ILE A 186 5.95 11.91 -11.10
C ILE A 186 4.59 11.51 -11.70
N LEU A 187 4.21 10.23 -11.61
CA LEU A 187 2.96 9.73 -12.18
C LEU A 187 1.74 10.40 -11.53
N PHE A 188 1.68 10.39 -10.19
CA PHE A 188 0.56 10.98 -9.46
C PHE A 188 0.57 12.51 -9.55
N GLY A 189 1.75 13.13 -9.54
CA GLY A 189 1.89 14.56 -9.76
C GLY A 189 1.35 14.98 -11.12
N ALA A 190 1.69 14.26 -12.18
CA ALA A 190 1.19 14.51 -13.52
C ALA A 190 -0.33 14.34 -13.62
N ILE A 191 -0.89 13.28 -13.03
CA ILE A 191 -2.35 13.04 -12.99
C ILE A 191 -3.05 14.15 -12.20
N ALA A 192 -2.55 14.51 -11.00
CA ALA A 192 -3.12 15.54 -10.16
C ALA A 192 -3.10 16.91 -10.85
N LEU A 193 -2.00 17.24 -11.48
CA LEU A 193 -1.81 18.51 -12.20
C LEU A 193 -2.73 18.57 -13.43
N SER A 194 -2.82 17.48 -14.19
CA SER A 194 -3.73 17.36 -15.34
C SER A 194 -5.19 17.49 -14.92
N ALA A 195 -5.60 16.80 -13.85
CA ALA A 195 -6.95 16.91 -13.31
C ALA A 195 -7.25 18.33 -12.80
N SER A 196 -6.33 18.94 -12.05
CA SER A 196 -6.48 20.30 -11.54
C SER A 196 -6.65 21.33 -12.66
N LEU A 197 -5.84 21.22 -13.73
CA LEU A 197 -5.97 22.08 -14.90
C LEU A 197 -7.28 21.83 -15.66
N ALA A 198 -7.66 20.58 -15.86
CA ALA A 198 -8.89 20.22 -16.56
C ALA A 198 -10.12 20.76 -15.83
N PHE A 199 -10.20 20.57 -14.51
CA PHE A 199 -11.31 21.10 -13.70
C PHE A 199 -11.24 22.61 -13.51
N GLY A 200 -10.06 23.16 -13.26
CA GLY A 200 -9.86 24.60 -13.03
C GLY A 200 -10.16 25.44 -14.26
N LEU A 201 -9.65 25.03 -15.42
CA LEU A 201 -9.90 25.74 -16.68
C LEU A 201 -11.28 25.41 -17.26
N GLY A 202 -11.72 24.14 -17.14
CA GLY A 202 -13.01 23.68 -17.67
C GLY A 202 -14.22 24.28 -16.95
N ASN A 203 -14.11 24.59 -15.65
CA ASN A 203 -15.20 25.15 -14.86
C ASN A 203 -15.03 26.64 -14.53
N ARG A 204 -14.15 27.34 -15.23
CA ARG A 204 -13.87 28.77 -15.00
C ARG A 204 -15.14 29.65 -15.05
N ASP A 205 -15.99 29.38 -16.03
CA ASP A 205 -17.21 30.15 -16.22
C ASP A 205 -18.24 29.89 -15.13
N LEU A 206 -18.39 28.60 -14.74
CA LEU A 206 -19.28 28.21 -13.64
C LEU A 206 -18.80 28.77 -12.30
N ALA A 207 -17.51 28.74 -12.01
CA ALA A 207 -16.94 29.34 -10.82
C ALA A 207 -17.18 30.87 -10.80
N GLY A 208 -17.02 31.53 -11.93
CA GLY A 208 -17.33 32.97 -12.09
C GLY A 208 -18.80 33.30 -11.85
N GLU A 209 -19.72 32.45 -12.35
CA GLU A 209 -21.15 32.60 -12.15
C GLU A 209 -21.57 32.41 -10.68
N VAL A 210 -21.09 31.35 -10.05
CA VAL A 210 -21.35 31.05 -8.62
C VAL A 210 -20.86 32.22 -7.74
N THR A 211 -19.63 32.69 -7.98
CA THR A 211 -19.05 33.79 -7.21
C THR A 211 -19.84 35.08 -7.41
N ARG A 212 -20.27 35.39 -8.66
CA ARG A 212 -21.08 36.57 -8.98
C ARG A 212 -22.46 36.51 -8.33
N ASN A 213 -23.11 35.34 -8.36
CA ASN A 213 -24.41 35.14 -7.74
C ASN A 213 -24.32 35.26 -6.21
N TRP A 214 -23.27 34.74 -5.59
CA TRP A 214 -23.03 34.88 -4.16
C TRP A 214 -22.81 36.36 -3.77
N TYR A 215 -21.97 37.08 -4.52
CA TYR A 215 -21.72 38.50 -4.30
C TYR A 215 -22.97 39.36 -4.45
N ASN A 216 -23.79 39.10 -5.49
CA ASN A 216 -25.04 39.81 -5.71
C ASN A 216 -26.06 39.55 -4.58
N ARG A 217 -26.16 38.35 -4.07
CA ARG A 217 -27.01 38.04 -2.90
C ARG A 217 -26.55 38.79 -1.66
N TYR A 218 -25.26 38.76 -1.37
CA TYR A 218 -24.69 39.47 -0.23
C TYR A 218 -24.92 40.98 -0.31
N LYS A 219 -24.80 41.56 -1.50
CA LYS A 219 -25.07 42.99 -1.75
C LYS A 219 -26.54 43.33 -1.57
N ALA A 220 -27.44 42.52 -2.10
CA ALA A 220 -28.88 42.69 -1.94
C ALA A 220 -29.34 42.61 -0.47
N GLU A 221 -28.77 41.72 0.29
CA GLU A 221 -29.04 41.55 1.72
C GLU A 221 -28.57 42.79 2.51
N ARG A 222 -27.39 43.34 2.22
CA ARG A 222 -26.94 44.60 2.83
C ARG A 222 -27.83 45.76 2.48
N GLU A 223 -28.21 45.91 1.23
CA GLU A 223 -29.11 46.98 0.81
C GLU A 223 -30.50 46.88 1.43
N SER A 224 -30.98 45.67 1.73
CA SER A 224 -32.26 45.49 2.44
C SER A 224 -32.18 45.92 3.92
N ILE A 225 -31.08 45.57 4.60
CA ILE A 225 -30.81 45.98 5.99
C ILE A 225 -30.67 47.51 6.09
N ASP A 226 -29.93 48.12 5.18
CA ASP A 226 -29.74 49.57 5.15
C ASP A 226 -31.10 50.32 4.92
N ARG A 227 -31.99 49.77 4.07
CA ARG A 227 -33.34 50.33 3.86
C ARG A 227 -34.24 50.17 5.09
N GLU A 228 -34.15 49.01 5.78
CA GLU A 228 -34.90 48.75 6.99
C GLU A 228 -34.48 49.69 8.12
N ASN A 229 -33.16 49.85 8.31
CA ASN A 229 -32.62 50.82 9.27
C ASN A 229 -33.03 52.26 8.96
N ALA A 230 -32.96 52.66 7.69
CA ALA A 230 -33.39 54.02 7.28
C ALA A 230 -34.90 54.25 7.46
N ALA A 231 -35.73 53.23 7.25
CA ALA A 231 -37.15 53.29 7.51
C ALA A 231 -37.49 53.39 9.01
N GLN A 232 -36.70 52.67 9.84
CA GLN A 232 -36.84 52.71 11.28
C GLN A 232 -36.43 54.09 11.87
N ASP A 233 -35.31 54.65 11.41
CA ASP A 233 -34.86 55.99 11.77
C ASP A 233 -35.86 57.10 11.35
N ALA A 234 -36.55 56.89 10.22
CA ALA A 234 -37.59 57.82 9.77
C ALA A 234 -38.87 57.72 10.62
N ALA A 235 -39.25 56.54 11.06
CA ALA A 235 -40.40 56.34 11.95
C ALA A 235 -40.16 56.94 13.33
N ASP A 236 -38.97 56.68 13.91
CA ASP A 236 -38.61 57.24 15.21
C ASP A 236 -38.60 58.76 15.23
N ARG A 237 -38.17 59.42 14.15
CA ARG A 237 -38.25 60.90 14.00
C ARG A 237 -39.67 61.39 13.91
N THR A 238 -40.58 60.72 13.24
CA THR A 238 -41.98 61.09 13.18
C THR A 238 -42.66 60.99 14.54
N ASP A 239 -42.38 59.98 15.32
CA ASP A 239 -42.90 59.79 16.68
C ASP A 239 -42.34 60.88 17.64
N GLU A 240 -41.08 61.30 17.51
CA GLU A 240 -40.51 62.43 18.25
C GLU A 240 -41.23 63.75 17.95
N PHE A 241 -41.51 64.05 16.69
CA PHE A 241 -42.20 65.23 16.28
C PHE A 241 -43.66 65.24 16.76
N GLU A 242 -44.37 64.10 16.75
CA GLU A 242 -45.75 64.01 17.30
C GLU A 242 -45.78 64.20 18.81
N SER A 243 -44.81 63.64 19.54
CA SER A 243 -44.69 63.78 20.99
C SER A 243 -44.41 65.23 21.44
N GLU A 244 -43.60 66.04 20.66
CA GLU A 244 -43.33 67.44 20.94
C GLU A 244 -44.49 68.34 20.58
N SER A 245 -45.28 68.03 19.55
CA SER A 245 -46.40 68.86 19.08
C SER A 245 -47.71 68.65 19.87
N GLY A 246 -47.87 67.49 20.58
CA GLY A 246 -49.06 67.18 21.40
C GLY A 246 -49.04 67.70 22.84
N GLY A 247 -47.98 68.43 23.23
CA GLY A 247 -47.79 68.99 24.62
C GLY A 247 -48.23 70.44 24.86
N PHE A 248 -49.18 70.99 24.09
CA PHE A 248 -49.80 72.26 24.35
C PHE A 248 -51.28 72.17 24.66
#